data_9439938c0456a6dfe7ac5045b3f9b050
#
_entry.id   9439938c0456a6dfe7ac5045b3f9b050
#
_cell.length_a   1.000
_cell.length_b   1.000
_cell.length_c   1.000
_cell.angle_alpha   90.00
_cell.angle_beta   90.00
_cell.angle_gamma   90.00
#
_symmetry.space_group_name_H-M   'P 1'
#
loop_
_entity.id
_entity.type
_entity.pdbx_description
1 polymer ?
#
loop_
_entity_poly.entity_id
_entity_poly.type
_entity_poly.pdbx_seq_one_letter_code
_entity_poly.pdbx_strand_id
1 'polypeptide(L)'
;MEKRGWDQCDFVYVTGDAYVDHPSFGHAIISRVLESHGYRVGIIPQPDWKKPESITVLGEPRLGFLISGGNMDSMVNHYSVSKKRRAKDSYTPGGEMGKRPDYATIVYGNLIRSVYKDKPIIIGGIEASLRRLAHYDYWSDRLKRSILLDSQADLISYGMGERSIVEIADALNSGIDVKDITFIDGTVYRSDNLDSVYDEIRLPSYQAMKEDKREYARSFYTQYCNCLLYTS
;
A
#
# COMPACT_ATOMS: atom_id res chain seq x y z
N MET A 1 -1.70 12.87 -20.00
CA MET A 1 -0.42 13.58 -19.97
C MET A 1 -0.44 14.70 -20.99
N GLU A 2 -0.69 14.46 -22.28
CA GLU A 2 -0.69 15.49 -23.34
C GLU A 2 -1.54 16.74 -23.05
N LYS A 3 -2.79 16.57 -22.59
CA LYS A 3 -3.67 17.71 -22.24
C LYS A 3 -3.14 18.61 -21.10
N ARG A 4 -2.22 18.09 -20.28
CA ARG A 4 -1.57 18.81 -19.17
C ARG A 4 -0.16 19.27 -19.51
N GLY A 5 0.34 18.98 -20.70
CA GLY A 5 1.72 19.27 -21.12
C GLY A 5 2.76 18.54 -20.29
N TRP A 6 2.46 17.33 -19.82
CA TRP A 6 3.37 16.52 -19.02
C TRP A 6 4.05 15.47 -19.88
N ASP A 7 5.35 15.48 -19.89
CA ASP A 7 6.18 14.44 -20.53
C ASP A 7 6.34 13.21 -19.63
N GLN A 8 6.32 13.42 -18.29
CA GLN A 8 6.49 12.37 -17.29
C GLN A 8 5.71 12.70 -16.02
N CYS A 9 5.14 11.69 -15.38
CA CYS A 9 4.57 11.82 -14.03
C CYS A 9 5.69 11.76 -12.98
N ASP A 10 5.49 12.45 -11.86
CA ASP A 10 6.34 12.29 -10.69
C ASP A 10 5.97 11.00 -9.95
N PHE A 11 4.68 10.74 -9.82
CA PHE A 11 4.15 9.48 -9.29
C PHE A 11 3.14 8.87 -10.26
N VAL A 12 3.12 7.53 -10.28
CA VAL A 12 2.04 6.74 -10.87
C VAL A 12 1.32 5.99 -9.77
N TYR A 13 0.03 6.27 -9.61
CA TYR A 13 -0.82 5.66 -8.59
C TYR A 13 -1.64 4.52 -9.17
N VAL A 14 -1.37 3.29 -8.72
CA VAL A 14 -2.11 2.08 -9.11
C VAL A 14 -3.14 1.75 -8.03
N THR A 15 -4.41 1.63 -8.41
CA THR A 15 -5.50 1.34 -7.47
C THR A 15 -6.37 0.18 -7.93
N GLY A 16 -6.87 -0.59 -6.94
CA GLY A 16 -7.81 -1.68 -7.18
C GLY A 16 -9.24 -1.23 -7.50
N ASP A 17 -9.59 0.03 -7.24
CA ASP A 17 -10.90 0.61 -7.56
C ASP A 17 -10.89 1.29 -8.93
N ALA A 18 -12.06 1.37 -9.57
CA ALA A 18 -12.28 2.33 -10.63
C ALA A 18 -12.07 3.75 -10.10
N TYR A 19 -11.61 4.66 -10.97
CA TYR A 19 -11.39 6.04 -10.56
C TYR A 19 -12.71 6.76 -10.30
N VAL A 20 -12.81 7.33 -9.10
CA VAL A 20 -13.89 8.26 -8.71
C VAL A 20 -13.23 9.46 -8.04
N ASP A 21 -13.44 10.66 -8.61
CA ASP A 21 -12.92 11.90 -8.04
C ASP A 21 -13.83 12.38 -6.89
N HIS A 22 -13.72 11.74 -5.75
CA HIS A 22 -14.50 12.03 -4.57
C HIS A 22 -13.66 11.83 -3.29
N PRO A 23 -13.83 12.68 -2.26
CA PRO A 23 -13.04 12.61 -1.03
C PRO A 23 -13.22 11.33 -0.19
N SER A 24 -14.19 10.48 -0.50
CA SER A 24 -14.31 9.15 0.09
C SER A 24 -13.35 8.11 -0.52
N PHE A 25 -12.61 8.46 -1.56
CA PHE A 25 -11.69 7.56 -2.25
C PHE A 25 -10.24 7.95 -2.01
N GLY A 26 -9.47 7.08 -1.37
CA GLY A 26 -8.09 7.34 -0.98
C GLY A 26 -7.18 7.72 -2.16
N HIS A 27 -7.38 7.11 -3.34
CA HIS A 27 -6.59 7.45 -4.52
C HIS A 27 -6.90 8.87 -5.04
N ALA A 28 -8.14 9.36 -4.89
CA ALA A 28 -8.48 10.73 -5.26
C ALA A 28 -7.87 11.74 -4.27
N ILE A 29 -8.03 11.50 -2.95
CA ILE A 29 -7.45 12.39 -1.92
C ILE A 29 -5.94 12.48 -2.07
N ILE A 30 -5.24 11.35 -2.05
CA ILE A 30 -3.77 11.33 -2.07
C ILE A 30 -3.24 12.00 -3.34
N SER A 31 -3.86 11.73 -4.50
CA SER A 31 -3.44 12.37 -5.75
C SER A 31 -3.66 13.88 -5.72
N ARG A 32 -4.79 14.36 -5.18
CA ARG A 32 -5.08 15.80 -5.06
C ARG A 32 -4.17 16.49 -4.05
N VAL A 33 -3.86 15.84 -2.95
CA VAL A 33 -2.88 16.34 -1.97
C VAL A 33 -1.51 16.52 -2.63
N LEU A 34 -1.01 15.51 -3.31
CA LEU A 34 0.26 15.60 -4.03
C LEU A 34 0.23 16.66 -5.15
N GLU A 35 -0.86 16.74 -5.94
CA GLU A 35 -1.02 17.78 -6.96
C GLU A 35 -1.00 19.19 -6.34
N SER A 36 -1.59 19.39 -5.17
CA SER A 36 -1.59 20.69 -4.47
C SER A 36 -0.19 21.11 -4.00
N HIS A 37 0.72 20.14 -3.85
CA HIS A 37 2.15 20.37 -3.54
C HIS A 37 3.04 20.39 -4.80
N GLY A 38 2.42 20.46 -5.99
CA GLY A 38 3.14 20.61 -7.26
C GLY A 38 3.63 19.32 -7.90
N TYR A 39 3.28 18.15 -7.38
CA TYR A 39 3.65 16.87 -7.97
C TYR A 39 2.68 16.46 -9.07
N ARG A 40 3.21 15.86 -10.14
CA ARG A 40 2.44 15.35 -11.27
C ARG A 40 2.05 13.90 -11.00
N VAL A 41 0.77 13.63 -10.77
CA VAL A 41 0.28 12.30 -10.42
C VAL A 41 -0.57 11.73 -11.55
N GLY A 42 -0.12 10.60 -12.09
CA GLY A 42 -0.91 9.78 -13.01
C GLY A 42 -1.62 8.65 -12.26
N ILE A 43 -2.85 8.31 -12.62
CA ILE A 43 -3.62 7.25 -11.96
C ILE A 43 -3.90 6.14 -12.98
N ILE A 44 -3.61 4.91 -12.60
CA ILE A 44 -3.96 3.69 -13.35
C ILE A 44 -5.00 2.92 -12.51
N PRO A 45 -6.30 3.10 -12.78
CA PRO A 45 -7.34 2.38 -12.07
C PRO A 45 -7.51 0.98 -12.66
N GLN A 46 -7.56 -0.03 -11.80
CA GLN A 46 -7.84 -1.42 -12.17
C GLN A 46 -7.04 -1.92 -13.39
N PRO A 47 -5.68 -1.85 -13.37
CA PRO A 47 -4.90 -2.41 -14.47
C PRO A 47 -5.19 -3.89 -14.65
N ASP A 48 -5.06 -4.40 -15.88
CA ASP A 48 -5.16 -5.84 -16.13
C ASP A 48 -3.95 -6.55 -15.51
N TRP A 49 -4.15 -7.03 -14.28
CA TRP A 49 -3.11 -7.64 -13.46
C TRP A 49 -2.48 -8.92 -14.07
N LYS A 50 -3.06 -9.42 -15.16
CA LYS A 50 -2.50 -10.55 -15.93
C LYS A 50 -1.52 -10.09 -17.01
N LYS A 51 -1.44 -8.78 -17.27
CA LYS A 51 -0.64 -8.20 -18.34
C LYS A 51 0.30 -7.12 -17.78
N PRO A 52 1.62 -7.38 -17.76
CA PRO A 52 2.59 -6.38 -17.29
C PRO A 52 2.50 -5.04 -18.02
N GLU A 53 2.09 -5.02 -19.28
CA GLU A 53 1.96 -3.80 -20.09
C GLU A 53 0.88 -2.86 -19.53
N SER A 54 -0.06 -3.37 -18.76
CA SER A 54 -1.16 -2.55 -18.21
C SER A 54 -0.68 -1.48 -17.23
N ILE A 55 0.47 -1.68 -16.59
CA ILE A 55 1.05 -0.71 -15.67
C ILE A 55 2.06 0.24 -16.32
N THR A 56 2.36 0.06 -17.59
CA THR A 56 3.33 0.89 -18.32
C THR A 56 2.69 2.01 -19.12
N VAL A 57 1.35 2.11 -19.13
CA VAL A 57 0.57 3.03 -19.98
C VAL A 57 0.87 4.51 -19.74
N LEU A 58 1.40 4.88 -18.58
CA LEU A 58 1.83 6.24 -18.23
C LEU A 58 3.35 6.41 -18.24
N GLY A 59 4.07 5.38 -18.65
CA GLY A 59 5.54 5.37 -18.60
C GLY A 59 6.10 5.20 -17.20
N GLU A 60 7.41 5.33 -17.10
CA GLU A 60 8.14 5.26 -15.84
C GLU A 60 7.99 6.57 -15.06
N PRO A 61 7.54 6.55 -13.79
CA PRO A 61 7.47 7.76 -12.98
C PRO A 61 8.86 8.26 -12.57
N ARG A 62 8.99 9.56 -12.34
CA ARG A 62 10.25 10.16 -11.88
C ARG A 62 10.61 9.71 -10.47
N LEU A 63 9.67 9.75 -9.53
CA LEU A 63 9.91 9.49 -8.11
C LEU A 63 9.49 8.09 -7.68
N GLY A 64 8.36 7.55 -8.15
CA GLY A 64 7.95 6.22 -7.76
C GLY A 64 6.49 5.87 -8.03
N PHE A 65 6.12 4.67 -7.61
CA PHE A 65 4.76 4.14 -7.69
C PHE A 65 4.07 4.22 -6.33
N LEU A 66 2.79 4.59 -6.35
CA LEU A 66 1.90 4.50 -5.21
C LEU A 66 0.88 3.39 -5.47
N ILE A 67 0.58 2.57 -4.46
CA ILE A 67 -0.34 1.44 -4.62
C ILE A 67 -1.34 1.41 -3.48
N SER A 68 -2.61 1.17 -3.81
CA SER A 68 -3.62 0.74 -2.86
C SER A 68 -4.49 -0.39 -3.41
N GLY A 69 -5.00 -1.23 -2.52
CA GLY A 69 -5.98 -2.26 -2.88
C GLY A 69 -7.35 -1.71 -3.26
N GLY A 70 -7.55 -0.40 -3.06
CA GLY A 70 -8.81 0.30 -3.23
C GLY A 70 -9.39 0.79 -1.89
N ASN A 71 -10.64 1.21 -1.92
CA ASN A 71 -11.36 1.75 -0.75
C ASN A 71 -11.64 0.69 0.32
N MET A 72 -11.70 -0.58 -0.10
CA MET A 72 -11.81 -1.74 0.78
C MET A 72 -10.64 -2.69 0.57
N ASP A 73 -10.38 -3.48 1.59
CA ASP A 73 -9.53 -4.66 1.46
C ASP A 73 -10.06 -5.59 0.35
N SER A 74 -9.20 -6.02 -0.55
CA SER A 74 -9.60 -6.80 -1.73
C SER A 74 -10.27 -8.11 -1.35
N MET A 75 -9.79 -8.80 -0.30
CA MET A 75 -10.37 -10.06 0.15
C MET A 75 -11.75 -9.86 0.79
N VAL A 76 -11.91 -8.80 1.59
CA VAL A 76 -13.20 -8.42 2.18
C VAL A 76 -14.20 -8.01 1.10
N ASN A 77 -13.73 -7.32 0.06
CA ASN A 77 -14.58 -6.96 -1.08
C ASN A 77 -15.03 -8.18 -1.91
N HIS A 78 -14.14 -9.16 -2.07
CA HIS A 78 -14.41 -10.31 -2.95
C HIS A 78 -15.17 -11.44 -2.27
N TYR A 79 -15.03 -11.60 -0.96
CA TYR A 79 -15.56 -12.75 -0.24
C TYR A 79 -16.45 -12.35 0.93
N SER A 80 -17.43 -13.19 1.22
CA SER A 80 -18.20 -13.12 2.46
C SER A 80 -17.41 -13.75 3.62
N VAL A 81 -17.91 -13.56 4.86
CA VAL A 81 -17.33 -14.20 6.06
C VAL A 81 -17.31 -15.73 5.93
N SER A 82 -18.27 -16.33 5.21
CA SER A 82 -18.29 -17.77 4.91
C SER A 82 -17.37 -18.19 3.76
N LYS A 83 -16.43 -17.33 3.36
CA LYS A 83 -15.47 -17.55 2.25
C LYS A 83 -16.12 -17.79 0.87
N LYS A 84 -17.39 -17.40 0.71
CA LYS A 84 -18.07 -17.47 -0.60
C LYS A 84 -17.77 -16.21 -1.39
N ARG A 85 -17.41 -16.38 -2.67
CA ARG A 85 -17.15 -15.25 -3.58
C ARG A 85 -18.44 -14.48 -3.81
N ARG A 86 -18.35 -13.15 -3.75
CA ARG A 86 -19.46 -12.23 -4.03
C ARG A 86 -19.71 -12.18 -5.54
N ALA A 87 -20.96 -11.93 -5.91
CA ALA A 87 -21.36 -11.84 -7.31
C ALA A 87 -20.99 -10.50 -7.97
N LYS A 88 -20.75 -9.45 -7.17
CA LYS A 88 -20.48 -8.08 -7.67
C LYS A 88 -19.34 -7.43 -6.89
N ASP A 89 -18.53 -6.65 -7.58
CA ASP A 89 -17.59 -5.69 -7.01
C ASP A 89 -18.17 -4.28 -7.14
N SER A 90 -18.57 -3.68 -6.02
CA SER A 90 -19.20 -2.35 -5.99
C SER A 90 -18.27 -1.21 -6.42
N TYR A 91 -16.96 -1.45 -6.48
CA TYR A 91 -15.95 -0.48 -6.87
C TYR A 91 -15.46 -0.67 -8.31
N THR A 92 -16.15 -1.50 -9.08
CA THR A 92 -15.88 -1.74 -10.49
C THR A 92 -17.06 -1.28 -11.35
N PRO A 93 -16.83 -0.68 -12.52
CA PRO A 93 -17.89 -0.29 -13.44
C PRO A 93 -18.80 -1.48 -13.77
N GLY A 94 -20.12 -1.27 -13.67
CA GLY A 94 -21.12 -2.34 -13.87
C GLY A 94 -21.12 -3.43 -12.79
N GLY A 95 -20.31 -3.31 -11.75
CA GLY A 95 -20.19 -4.31 -10.69
C GLY A 95 -19.48 -5.59 -11.13
N GLU A 96 -18.67 -5.53 -12.18
CA GLU A 96 -17.99 -6.69 -12.78
C GLU A 96 -16.93 -7.25 -11.84
N MET A 97 -17.00 -8.55 -11.54
CA MET A 97 -16.01 -9.25 -10.73
C MET A 97 -14.78 -9.64 -11.55
N GLY A 98 -13.59 -9.57 -10.90
CA GLY A 98 -12.33 -10.07 -11.46
C GLY A 98 -11.45 -9.01 -12.11
N LYS A 99 -11.89 -7.75 -12.16
CA LYS A 99 -11.01 -6.62 -12.55
C LYS A 99 -9.92 -6.41 -11.51
N ARG A 100 -10.29 -6.40 -10.24
CA ARG A 100 -9.36 -6.37 -9.11
C ARG A 100 -8.88 -7.79 -8.81
N PRO A 101 -7.58 -8.04 -8.57
CA PRO A 101 -7.09 -9.33 -8.09
C PRO A 101 -7.38 -9.52 -6.59
N ASP A 102 -7.35 -10.77 -6.15
CA ASP A 102 -7.24 -11.09 -4.72
C ASP A 102 -5.87 -10.62 -4.21
N TYR A 103 -5.81 -10.10 -2.97
CA TYR A 103 -4.59 -9.47 -2.42
C TYR A 103 -4.01 -8.40 -3.34
N ALA A 104 -4.85 -7.48 -3.78
CA ALA A 104 -4.57 -6.53 -4.86
C ALA A 104 -3.25 -5.78 -4.68
N THR A 105 -2.96 -5.30 -3.45
CA THR A 105 -1.71 -4.57 -3.15
C THR A 105 -0.47 -5.43 -3.41
N ILE A 106 -0.52 -6.72 -3.04
CA ILE A 106 0.59 -7.66 -3.28
C ILE A 106 0.77 -7.91 -4.77
N VAL A 107 -0.34 -8.17 -5.47
CA VAL A 107 -0.29 -8.47 -6.91
C VAL A 107 0.23 -7.28 -7.70
N TYR A 108 -0.26 -6.08 -7.42
CA TYR A 108 0.21 -4.87 -8.12
C TYR A 108 1.68 -4.53 -7.78
N GLY A 109 2.10 -4.70 -6.53
CA GLY A 109 3.50 -4.50 -6.14
C GLY A 109 4.44 -5.43 -6.91
N ASN A 110 4.13 -6.72 -6.93
CA ASN A 110 4.91 -7.71 -7.68
C ASN A 110 4.89 -7.45 -9.19
N LEU A 111 3.74 -7.02 -9.74
CA LEU A 111 3.61 -6.68 -11.15
C LEU A 111 4.51 -5.49 -11.52
N ILE A 112 4.47 -4.42 -10.73
CA ILE A 112 5.33 -3.24 -10.94
C ILE A 112 6.80 -3.63 -10.79
N ARG A 113 7.17 -4.37 -9.74
CA ARG A 113 8.55 -4.79 -9.52
C ARG A 113 9.10 -5.68 -10.63
N SER A 114 8.23 -6.44 -11.30
CA SER A 114 8.65 -7.26 -12.46
C SER A 114 9.11 -6.44 -13.67
N VAL A 115 8.57 -5.22 -13.82
CA VAL A 115 8.88 -4.30 -14.92
C VAL A 115 9.89 -3.24 -14.50
N TYR A 116 9.68 -2.62 -13.34
CA TYR A 116 10.48 -1.50 -12.82
C TYR A 116 11.22 -1.95 -11.55
N LYS A 117 12.41 -2.52 -11.73
CA LYS A 117 13.15 -3.20 -10.65
C LYS A 117 13.63 -2.27 -9.55
N ASP A 118 14.02 -1.05 -9.92
CA ASP A 118 14.72 -0.12 -9.03
C ASP A 118 13.87 1.11 -8.65
N LYS A 119 12.63 1.20 -9.15
CA LYS A 119 11.75 2.33 -8.80
C LYS A 119 11.15 2.16 -7.41
N PRO A 120 11.11 3.23 -6.62
CA PRO A 120 10.41 3.23 -5.33
C PRO A 120 8.95 2.80 -5.48
N ILE A 121 8.52 1.89 -4.60
CA ILE A 121 7.14 1.44 -4.49
C ILE A 121 6.66 1.71 -3.07
N ILE A 122 5.70 2.62 -2.95
CA ILE A 122 5.06 2.98 -1.69
C ILE A 122 3.63 2.40 -1.70
N ILE A 123 3.30 1.61 -0.72
CA ILE A 123 1.95 1.04 -0.58
C ILE A 123 1.20 1.70 0.57
N GLY A 124 -0.11 1.82 0.44
CA GLY A 124 -0.96 2.45 1.44
C GLY A 124 -2.41 1.97 1.36
N GLY A 125 -3.28 2.70 2.04
CA GLY A 125 -4.69 2.37 2.17
C GLY A 125 -4.98 1.25 3.16
N ILE A 126 -6.26 0.87 3.27
CA ILE A 126 -6.73 -0.05 4.32
C ILE A 126 -6.06 -1.43 4.25
N GLU A 127 -5.87 -1.98 3.04
CA GLU A 127 -5.29 -3.30 2.85
C GLU A 127 -3.84 -3.37 3.32
N ALA A 128 -3.03 -2.36 3.01
CA ALA A 128 -1.65 -2.27 3.47
C ALA A 128 -1.58 -1.98 4.97
N SER A 129 -2.42 -1.08 5.48
CA SER A 129 -2.46 -0.70 6.89
C SER A 129 -2.79 -1.89 7.81
N LEU A 130 -3.77 -2.71 7.44
CA LEU A 130 -4.16 -3.89 8.22
C LEU A 130 -3.10 -5.00 8.20
N ARG A 131 -2.28 -5.06 7.16
CA ARG A 131 -1.27 -6.10 6.95
C ARG A 131 0.17 -5.60 7.09
N ARG A 132 0.36 -4.41 7.67
CA ARG A 132 1.69 -3.78 7.82
C ARG A 132 2.68 -4.57 8.69
N LEU A 133 2.16 -5.35 9.63
CA LEU A 133 2.93 -6.24 10.50
C LEU A 133 2.55 -7.69 10.24
N ALA A 134 3.14 -8.63 10.99
CA ALA A 134 2.69 -10.02 10.95
C ALA A 134 1.23 -10.11 11.39
N HIS A 135 0.42 -10.81 10.61
CA HIS A 135 -1.03 -10.85 10.79
C HIS A 135 -1.59 -12.24 10.48
N TYR A 136 -2.72 -12.55 11.12
CA TYR A 136 -3.49 -13.75 10.77
C TYR A 136 -4.34 -13.48 9.53
N ASP A 137 -4.10 -14.26 8.49
CA ASP A 137 -4.90 -14.22 7.26
C ASP A 137 -6.04 -15.23 7.34
N TYR A 138 -7.23 -14.72 7.56
CA TYR A 138 -8.47 -15.50 7.70
C TYR A 138 -8.74 -16.41 6.49
N TRP A 139 -8.40 -15.93 5.29
CA TRP A 139 -8.72 -16.63 4.03
C TRP A 139 -7.90 -17.89 3.84
N SER A 140 -6.59 -17.81 4.11
CA SER A 140 -5.67 -18.94 4.02
C SER A 140 -5.49 -19.71 5.33
N ASP A 141 -6.12 -19.25 6.44
CA ASP A 141 -5.99 -19.81 7.78
C ASP A 141 -4.52 -19.93 8.23
N ARG A 142 -3.75 -18.87 8.00
CA ARG A 142 -2.31 -18.85 8.29
C ARG A 142 -1.85 -17.50 8.82
N LEU A 143 -0.79 -17.54 9.62
CA LEU A 143 -0.03 -16.35 9.93
C LEU A 143 0.79 -15.94 8.70
N LYS A 144 0.66 -14.68 8.29
CA LYS A 144 1.43 -14.04 7.22
C LYS A 144 2.41 -13.04 7.79
N ARG A 145 3.52 -12.83 7.10
CA ARG A 145 4.47 -11.75 7.43
C ARG A 145 3.92 -10.40 6.94
N SER A 146 4.65 -9.32 7.20
CA SER A 146 4.28 -7.99 6.70
C SER A 146 4.04 -7.98 5.19
N ILE A 147 2.99 -7.30 4.76
CA ILE A 147 2.68 -7.07 3.34
C ILE A 147 3.80 -6.33 2.61
N LEU A 148 4.60 -5.53 3.32
CA LEU A 148 5.78 -4.87 2.77
C LEU A 148 6.70 -5.85 2.05
N LEU A 149 6.93 -7.01 2.67
CA LEU A 149 7.80 -8.05 2.14
C LEU A 149 7.13 -8.84 1.00
N ASP A 150 5.85 -9.13 1.13
CA ASP A 150 5.12 -9.97 0.16
C ASP A 150 4.79 -9.20 -1.13
N SER A 151 4.63 -7.87 -1.05
CA SER A 151 4.40 -6.99 -2.20
C SER A 151 5.68 -6.52 -2.88
N GLN A 152 6.85 -6.79 -2.31
CA GLN A 152 8.14 -6.24 -2.74
C GLN A 152 8.15 -4.69 -2.79
N ALA A 153 7.35 -4.06 -1.94
CA ALA A 153 7.36 -2.62 -1.77
C ALA A 153 8.53 -2.17 -0.89
N ASP A 154 8.89 -0.91 -0.98
CA ASP A 154 9.99 -0.32 -0.23
C ASP A 154 9.48 0.34 1.06
N LEU A 155 8.26 0.89 1.03
CA LEU A 155 7.69 1.65 2.14
C LEU A 155 6.18 1.45 2.23
N ILE A 156 5.64 1.41 3.46
CA ILE A 156 4.20 1.52 3.71
C ILE A 156 3.93 2.89 4.34
N SER A 157 2.96 3.62 3.80
CA SER A 157 2.31 4.72 4.50
C SER A 157 0.97 4.21 5.03
N TYR A 158 0.82 4.07 6.35
CA TYR A 158 -0.38 3.48 6.94
C TYR A 158 -1.27 4.53 7.63
N GLY A 159 -2.53 4.17 7.81
CA GLY A 159 -3.52 5.07 8.40
C GLY A 159 -3.96 6.18 7.43
N MET A 160 -4.09 7.40 7.94
CA MET A 160 -4.36 8.59 7.15
C MET A 160 -3.04 9.14 6.60
N GLY A 161 -2.78 8.84 5.32
CA GLY A 161 -1.48 9.07 4.70
C GLY A 161 -1.27 10.44 4.07
N GLU A 162 -2.18 11.40 4.26
CA GLU A 162 -2.13 12.70 3.57
C GLU A 162 -0.86 13.49 3.91
N ARG A 163 -0.46 13.48 5.18
CA ARG A 163 0.77 14.14 5.62
C ARG A 163 2.00 13.33 5.22
N SER A 164 2.04 12.06 5.58
CA SER A 164 3.22 11.22 5.35
C SER A 164 3.57 11.09 3.86
N ILE A 165 2.57 11.07 2.96
CA ILE A 165 2.85 10.96 1.52
C ILE A 165 3.51 12.22 0.95
N VAL A 166 3.20 13.41 1.48
CA VAL A 166 3.87 14.66 1.10
C VAL A 166 5.32 14.64 1.59
N GLU A 167 5.53 14.27 2.85
CA GLU A 167 6.89 14.18 3.43
C GLU A 167 7.75 13.14 2.66
N ILE A 168 7.17 11.99 2.27
CA ILE A 168 7.83 10.99 1.42
C ILE A 168 8.16 11.57 0.04
N ALA A 169 7.22 12.29 -0.57
CA ALA A 169 7.42 12.89 -1.88
C ALA A 169 8.54 13.93 -1.86
N ASP A 170 8.56 14.78 -0.82
CA ASP A 170 9.60 15.80 -0.63
C ASP A 170 10.98 15.15 -0.39
N ALA A 171 11.05 14.08 0.41
CA ALA A 171 12.28 13.34 0.64
C ALA A 171 12.84 12.73 -0.67
N LEU A 172 12.00 12.02 -1.43
CA LEU A 172 12.38 11.45 -2.72
C LEU A 172 12.77 12.53 -3.73
N ASN A 173 12.03 13.65 -3.76
CA ASN A 173 12.32 14.77 -4.65
C ASN A 173 13.64 15.47 -4.31
N SER A 174 14.05 15.43 -3.05
CA SER A 174 15.35 15.93 -2.57
C SER A 174 16.51 14.98 -2.86
N GLY A 175 16.22 13.81 -3.45
CA GLY A 175 17.23 12.81 -3.81
C GLY A 175 17.58 11.82 -2.69
N ILE A 176 16.79 11.76 -1.61
CA ILE A 176 16.94 10.75 -0.57
C ILE A 176 16.48 9.40 -1.14
N ASP A 177 17.30 8.36 -0.99
CA ASP A 177 16.93 7.00 -1.38
C ASP A 177 15.77 6.50 -0.51
N VAL A 178 14.82 5.79 -1.10
CA VAL A 178 13.63 5.31 -0.38
C VAL A 178 13.96 4.45 0.84
N LYS A 179 15.07 3.70 0.79
CA LYS A 179 15.54 2.88 1.92
C LYS A 179 16.05 3.71 3.12
N ASP A 180 16.45 4.97 2.88
CA ASP A 180 16.94 5.89 3.90
C ASP A 180 15.81 6.77 4.47
N ILE A 181 14.57 6.64 3.96
CA ILE A 181 13.38 7.30 4.51
C ILE A 181 12.88 6.52 5.72
N THR A 182 13.52 6.73 6.86
CA THR A 182 13.24 6.03 8.12
C THR A 182 12.69 6.94 9.22
N PHE A 183 12.56 8.23 8.91
CA PHE A 183 12.27 9.32 9.85
C PHE A 183 10.86 9.91 9.74
N ILE A 184 10.00 9.33 8.88
CA ILE A 184 8.64 9.84 8.65
C ILE A 184 7.65 9.03 9.48
N ASP A 185 6.86 9.71 10.30
CA ASP A 185 5.80 9.11 11.09
C ASP A 185 4.72 8.47 10.21
N GLY A 186 4.09 7.41 10.71
CA GLY A 186 3.05 6.70 9.96
C GLY A 186 3.59 5.83 8.82
N THR A 187 4.88 5.45 8.87
CA THR A 187 5.50 4.58 7.87
C THR A 187 5.96 3.25 8.45
N VAL A 188 6.10 2.25 7.58
CA VAL A 188 6.77 0.99 7.87
C VAL A 188 7.80 0.73 6.78
N TYR A 189 9.02 0.48 7.20
CA TYR A 189 10.16 0.23 6.33
C TYR A 189 10.95 -0.99 6.79
N ARG A 190 11.85 -1.47 5.95
CA ARG A 190 12.80 -2.52 6.30
C ARG A 190 14.12 -1.88 6.71
N SER A 191 14.64 -2.28 7.86
CA SER A 191 15.98 -1.91 8.32
C SER A 191 16.76 -3.14 8.76
N ASP A 192 18.06 -3.11 8.55
CA ASP A 192 18.99 -4.15 9.00
C ASP A 192 19.59 -3.81 10.37
N ASN A 193 19.37 -2.60 10.89
CA ASN A 193 19.80 -2.14 12.22
C ASN A 193 18.72 -1.27 12.88
N LEU A 194 18.94 -0.98 14.17
CA LEU A 194 18.07 -0.13 14.98
C LEU A 194 18.78 1.14 15.48
N ASP A 195 19.88 1.54 14.86
CA ASP A 195 20.75 2.60 15.35
C ASP A 195 20.06 3.97 15.44
N SER A 196 19.02 4.18 14.62
CA SER A 196 18.22 5.41 14.59
C SER A 196 16.86 5.29 15.31
N VAL A 197 16.60 4.16 15.98
CA VAL A 197 15.31 3.91 16.65
C VAL A 197 15.46 4.15 18.14
N TYR A 198 14.66 5.06 18.70
CA TYR A 198 14.62 5.40 20.13
C TYR A 198 13.28 5.00 20.69
N ASP A 199 13.27 4.55 21.96
CA ASP A 199 12.06 4.13 22.68
C ASP A 199 11.25 3.04 21.97
N GLU A 200 11.96 2.08 21.38
CA GLU A 200 11.32 1.01 20.61
C GLU A 200 10.46 0.10 21.47
N ILE A 201 9.33 -0.32 20.92
CA ILE A 201 8.50 -1.40 21.45
C ILE A 201 8.72 -2.64 20.58
N ARG A 202 9.39 -3.64 21.15
CA ARG A 202 9.68 -4.90 20.42
C ARG A 202 8.50 -5.84 20.45
N LEU A 203 8.03 -6.19 19.26
CA LEU A 203 7.06 -7.26 19.08
C LEU A 203 7.76 -8.61 18.98
N PRO A 204 7.07 -9.72 19.32
CA PRO A 204 7.58 -11.06 19.06
C PRO A 204 7.95 -11.24 17.59
N SER A 205 8.98 -12.02 17.31
CA SER A 205 9.38 -12.32 15.93
C SER A 205 8.28 -13.10 15.19
N TYR A 206 8.26 -12.98 13.86
CA TYR A 206 7.32 -13.74 13.04
C TYR A 206 7.40 -15.25 13.32
N GLN A 207 8.62 -15.79 13.52
CA GLN A 207 8.81 -17.19 13.80
C GLN A 207 8.22 -17.59 15.16
N ALA A 208 8.46 -16.81 16.21
CA ALA A 208 7.87 -17.05 17.53
C ALA A 208 6.35 -17.04 17.49
N MET A 209 5.76 -16.06 16.79
CA MET A 209 4.30 -15.96 16.62
C MET A 209 3.72 -17.12 15.81
N LYS A 210 4.48 -17.71 14.89
CA LYS A 210 4.07 -18.85 14.08
C LYS A 210 4.06 -20.15 14.91
N GLU A 211 4.98 -20.25 15.86
CA GLU A 211 5.15 -21.44 16.73
C GLU A 211 4.20 -21.40 17.93
N ASP A 212 3.95 -20.22 18.51
CA ASP A 212 3.10 -20.07 19.69
C ASP A 212 2.01 -18.99 19.49
N LYS A 213 0.75 -19.39 19.55
CA LYS A 213 -0.41 -18.50 19.46
C LYS A 213 -0.44 -17.44 20.58
N ARG A 214 0.19 -17.70 21.74
CA ARG A 214 0.30 -16.73 22.83
C ARG A 214 1.19 -15.56 22.45
N GLU A 215 2.28 -15.82 21.73
CA GLU A 215 3.16 -14.77 21.19
C GLU A 215 2.43 -13.91 20.14
N TYR A 216 1.57 -14.52 19.33
CA TYR A 216 0.69 -13.76 18.43
C TYR A 216 -0.31 -12.88 19.22
N ALA A 217 -0.95 -13.44 20.24
CA ALA A 217 -1.86 -12.67 21.11
C ALA A 217 -1.14 -11.53 21.82
N ARG A 218 0.10 -11.75 22.29
CA ARG A 218 0.94 -10.72 22.92
C ARG A 218 1.29 -9.61 21.92
N SER A 219 1.65 -9.97 20.71
CA SER A 219 1.91 -9.00 19.63
C SER A 219 0.69 -8.12 19.37
N PHE A 220 -0.49 -8.73 19.23
CA PHE A 220 -1.74 -8.00 19.01
C PHE A 220 -2.06 -7.06 20.20
N TYR A 221 -1.97 -7.55 21.42
CA TYR A 221 -2.23 -6.75 22.63
C TYR A 221 -1.27 -5.57 22.73
N THR A 222 0.03 -5.79 22.46
CA THR A 222 1.02 -4.72 22.48
C THR A 222 0.70 -3.65 21.42
N GLN A 223 0.34 -4.05 20.21
CA GLN A 223 -0.07 -3.12 19.15
C GLN A 223 -1.33 -2.34 19.58
N TYR A 224 -2.32 -3.01 20.14
CA TYR A 224 -3.56 -2.39 20.57
C TYR A 224 -3.35 -1.32 21.65
N CYS A 225 -2.50 -1.60 22.65
CA CYS A 225 -2.18 -0.66 23.72
C CYS A 225 -1.34 0.54 23.26
N ASN A 226 -0.60 0.41 22.16
CA ASN A 226 0.32 1.43 21.64
C ASN A 226 -0.09 1.93 20.24
N CYS A 227 -1.35 1.75 19.86
CA CYS A 227 -1.82 2.15 18.53
C CYS A 227 -2.04 3.66 18.47
N LEU A 228 -1.18 4.35 17.74
CA LEU A 228 -1.28 5.80 17.49
C LEU A 228 -2.48 6.20 16.61
N LEU A 229 -3.20 5.25 16.02
CA LEU A 229 -4.38 5.54 15.18
C LEU A 229 -5.53 6.20 15.94
N TYR A 230 -5.49 6.20 17.28
CA TYR A 230 -6.52 6.79 18.15
C TYR A 230 -6.04 7.99 18.97
N THR A 231 -4.78 8.43 18.79
CA THR A 231 -4.17 9.49 19.61
C THR A 231 -3.73 10.72 18.83
N SER A 232 -4.08 10.79 17.56
CA SER A 232 -3.79 11.97 16.71
C SER A 232 -5.07 12.67 16.28
#